data_6678001ef37939c95d3a8e87655c5b27
#
_entry.id   6678001ef37939c95d3a8e87655c5b27
#
_cell.length_a   1.000
_cell.length_b   1.000
_cell.length_c   1.000
_cell.angle_alpha   90.00
_cell.angle_beta   90.00
_cell.angle_gamma   90.00
#
_symmetry.space_group_name_H-M   'P 1'
#
loop_
_entity.id
_entity.type
_entity.pdbx_description
1 polymer ?
#
loop_
_entity_poly.entity_id
_entity_poly.type
_entity_poly.pdbx_seq_one_letter_code
_entity_poly.pdbx_strand_id
1 'polypeptide(L)'
;WDPVLPHLTGFTLLRYDMRGQGESEAPEGPYPPRAHAEDLLALLDEAKLSRPALVGLSNGGIVAMEAALLAPERFSALVLCCTTPYLDAALRAKVESWLHALKTGGTVLRLRVALPWVFGRGFLEAHPELLAEEGLRGLAAQAPTKTAQERLLLGFLTLEDLRPRLKALALPALVLYGTEDLLFPKAYASNLAEA
;
A
#
# COMPACT_ATOMS: atom_id res chain seq x y z
N TRP A 1 11.10 1.27 -3.30
CA TRP A 1 11.42 2.62 -3.76
C TRP A 1 12.81 2.74 -4.40
N ASP A 2 13.77 1.83 -4.13
CA ASP A 2 15.15 1.94 -4.56
C ASP A 2 15.36 2.27 -6.06
N PRO A 3 14.60 1.69 -7.01
CA PRO A 3 14.76 2.05 -8.42
C PRO A 3 14.36 3.50 -8.76
N VAL A 4 13.51 4.13 -7.92
CA VAL A 4 13.01 5.49 -8.17
C VAL A 4 13.90 6.56 -7.56
N LEU A 5 14.61 6.24 -6.47
CA LEU A 5 15.42 7.21 -5.72
C LEU A 5 16.45 7.97 -6.56
N PRO A 6 17.19 7.34 -7.50
CA PRO A 6 18.17 8.05 -8.33
C PRO A 6 17.56 9.15 -9.19
N HIS A 7 16.23 9.10 -9.42
CA HIS A 7 15.50 10.06 -10.23
C HIS A 7 14.88 11.20 -9.43
N LEU A 8 14.95 11.14 -8.09
CA LEU A 8 14.40 12.14 -7.18
C LEU A 8 15.49 13.06 -6.60
N THR A 9 16.45 13.43 -7.44
CA THR A 9 17.52 14.34 -7.06
C THR A 9 16.97 15.75 -6.76
N GLY A 10 17.49 16.38 -5.71
CA GLY A 10 17.05 17.71 -5.28
C GLY A 10 15.92 17.71 -4.26
N PHE A 11 15.41 16.54 -3.86
CA PHE A 11 14.44 16.39 -2.77
C PHE A 11 15.10 15.80 -1.51
N THR A 12 14.65 16.24 -0.35
CA THR A 12 14.89 15.52 0.89
C THR A 12 13.84 14.42 0.98
N LEU A 13 14.27 13.16 1.10
CA LEU A 13 13.40 11.99 1.06
C LEU A 13 13.38 11.32 2.45
N LEU A 14 12.18 11.11 2.99
CA LEU A 14 11.93 10.24 4.12
C LEU A 14 11.25 8.96 3.63
N ARG A 15 11.85 7.82 3.91
CA ARG A 15 11.26 6.49 3.74
C ARG A 15 11.21 5.80 5.08
N TYR A 16 10.15 5.04 5.30
CA TYR A 16 10.02 4.27 6.53
C TYR A 16 9.31 2.95 6.24
N ASP A 17 9.54 1.98 7.08
CA ASP A 17 8.79 0.74 7.10
C ASP A 17 7.56 0.92 7.98
N MET A 18 6.38 0.61 7.44
CA MET A 18 5.15 0.66 8.24
C MET A 18 5.18 -0.43 9.33
N ARG A 19 4.39 -0.24 10.41
CA ARG A 19 4.25 -1.26 11.46
C ARG A 19 4.07 -2.67 10.87
N GLY A 20 4.81 -3.64 11.39
CA GLY A 20 4.80 -5.01 10.95
C GLY A 20 5.50 -5.29 9.61
N GLN A 21 6.23 -4.32 9.06
CA GLN A 21 6.98 -4.46 7.82
C GLN A 21 8.44 -4.08 8.05
N GLY A 22 9.34 -4.63 7.21
CA GLY A 22 10.76 -4.34 7.26
C GLY A 22 11.35 -4.52 8.66
N GLU A 23 12.02 -3.49 9.15
CA GLU A 23 12.64 -3.45 10.48
C GLU A 23 11.74 -2.84 11.56
N SER A 24 10.54 -2.33 11.20
CA SER A 24 9.61 -1.75 12.16
C SER A 24 8.96 -2.80 13.05
N GLU A 25 8.63 -2.39 14.26
CA GLU A 25 7.93 -3.23 15.23
C GLU A 25 6.62 -3.78 14.70
N ALA A 26 6.25 -4.98 15.17
CA ALA A 26 5.01 -5.67 14.83
C ALA A 26 4.07 -5.76 16.05
N PRO A 27 3.45 -4.64 16.48
CA PRO A 27 2.59 -4.60 17.65
C PRO A 27 1.38 -5.53 17.51
N GLU A 28 0.69 -5.81 18.60
CA GLU A 28 -0.53 -6.62 18.59
C GLU A 28 -1.71 -5.89 17.90
N GLY A 29 -2.68 -6.70 17.45
CA GLY A 29 -3.89 -6.21 16.79
C GLY A 29 -3.79 -6.11 15.27
N PRO A 30 -4.90 -5.87 14.57
CA PRO A 30 -4.92 -5.59 13.15
C PRO A 30 -4.25 -4.23 12.89
N TYR A 31 -3.78 -4.04 11.65
CA TYR A 31 -3.15 -2.78 11.21
C TYR A 31 -4.06 -2.02 10.23
N PRO A 32 -5.13 -1.36 10.72
CA PRO A 32 -6.01 -0.59 9.85
C PRO A 32 -5.26 0.60 9.23
N PRO A 33 -5.68 1.08 8.04
CA PRO A 33 -5.05 2.23 7.38
C PRO A 33 -4.92 3.45 8.27
N ARG A 34 -5.90 3.71 9.12
CA ARG A 34 -5.87 4.81 10.08
C ARG A 34 -4.72 4.69 11.08
N ALA A 35 -4.45 3.49 11.62
CA ALA A 35 -3.32 3.31 12.55
C ALA A 35 -1.97 3.58 11.88
N HIS A 36 -1.80 3.17 10.62
CA HIS A 36 -0.61 3.52 9.85
C HIS A 36 -0.51 5.04 9.59
N ALA A 37 -1.64 5.73 9.37
CA ALA A 37 -1.67 7.18 9.21
C ALA A 37 -1.27 7.92 10.49
N GLU A 38 -1.72 7.43 11.63
CA GLU A 38 -1.35 7.97 12.95
C GLU A 38 0.16 7.77 13.22
N ASP A 39 0.74 6.61 12.88
CA ASP A 39 2.18 6.38 12.93
C ASP A 39 2.96 7.35 12.03
N LEU A 40 2.48 7.56 10.80
CA LEU A 40 3.11 8.51 9.88
C LEU A 40 3.12 9.92 10.46
N LEU A 41 2.02 10.38 11.04
CA LEU A 41 1.95 11.71 11.66
C LEU A 41 2.92 11.84 12.82
N ALA A 42 3.00 10.82 13.69
CA ALA A 42 3.96 10.79 14.80
C ALA A 42 5.42 10.78 14.29
N LEU A 43 5.72 10.03 13.24
CA LEU A 43 7.04 10.00 12.61
C LEU A 43 7.42 11.37 12.03
N LEU A 44 6.48 12.09 11.40
CA LEU A 44 6.72 13.43 10.87
C LEU A 44 6.99 14.44 11.97
N ASP A 45 6.34 14.30 13.12
CA ASP A 45 6.60 15.15 14.31
C ASP A 45 8.01 14.90 14.85
N GLU A 46 8.41 13.65 15.02
CA GLU A 46 9.74 13.28 15.49
C GLU A 46 10.84 13.73 14.50
N ALA A 47 10.60 13.55 13.21
CA ALA A 47 11.50 14.01 12.14
C ALA A 47 11.47 15.54 11.94
N LYS A 48 10.60 16.27 12.64
CA LYS A 48 10.40 17.73 12.53
C LYS A 48 10.14 18.19 11.08
N LEU A 49 9.43 17.38 10.32
CA LEU A 49 9.08 17.68 8.94
C LEU A 49 7.78 18.46 8.87
N SER A 50 7.86 19.61 8.21
CA SER A 50 6.72 20.49 8.00
C SER A 50 6.25 20.37 6.56
N ARG A 51 4.99 20.03 6.37
CA ARG A 51 4.28 20.00 5.08
C ARG A 51 4.99 19.24 3.94
N PRO A 52 5.46 18.00 4.14
CA PRO A 52 5.99 17.20 3.04
C PRO A 52 4.89 16.89 2.02
N ALA A 53 5.29 16.57 0.78
CA ALA A 53 4.44 15.84 -0.15
C ALA A 53 4.46 14.35 0.23
N LEU A 54 3.30 13.68 0.19
CA LEU A 54 3.20 12.24 0.40
C LEU A 54 3.18 11.50 -0.93
N VAL A 55 4.00 10.47 -1.04
CA VAL A 55 4.01 9.54 -2.19
C VAL A 55 3.64 8.16 -1.67
N GLY A 56 2.46 7.68 -2.01
CA GLY A 56 1.93 6.39 -1.56
C GLY A 56 1.65 5.42 -2.71
N LEU A 57 2.20 4.20 -2.60
CA LEU A 57 1.92 3.09 -3.52
C LEU A 57 1.00 2.08 -2.82
N SER A 58 -0.06 1.64 -3.52
CA SER A 58 -0.97 0.59 -3.03
C SER A 58 -1.52 0.93 -1.63
N ASN A 59 -1.31 0.09 -0.62
CA ASN A 59 -1.68 0.38 0.77
C ASN A 59 -1.09 1.71 1.28
N GLY A 60 0.13 2.06 0.87
CA GLY A 60 0.73 3.35 1.19
C GLY A 60 -0.05 4.56 0.65
N GLY A 61 -0.76 4.40 -0.48
CA GLY A 61 -1.68 5.42 -1.00
C GLY A 61 -2.91 5.59 -0.11
N ILE A 62 -3.45 4.49 0.44
CA ILE A 62 -4.56 4.54 1.39
C ILE A 62 -4.11 5.24 2.69
N VAL A 63 -2.93 4.89 3.19
CA VAL A 63 -2.34 5.54 4.36
C VAL A 63 -2.13 7.04 4.13
N ALA A 64 -1.65 7.43 2.94
CA ALA A 64 -1.48 8.83 2.57
C ALA A 64 -2.82 9.59 2.56
N MET A 65 -3.88 9.00 2.02
CA MET A 65 -5.23 9.57 2.05
C MET A 65 -5.75 9.72 3.48
N GLU A 66 -5.64 8.68 4.31
CA GLU A 66 -6.06 8.75 5.72
C GLU A 66 -5.28 9.80 6.50
N ALA A 67 -3.96 9.89 6.33
CA ALA A 67 -3.15 10.92 6.98
C ALA A 67 -3.56 12.33 6.56
N ALA A 68 -3.81 12.55 5.26
CA ALA A 68 -4.28 13.83 4.75
C ALA A 68 -5.68 14.19 5.25
N LEU A 69 -6.55 13.20 5.46
CA LEU A 69 -7.88 13.40 6.05
C LEU A 69 -7.84 13.68 7.56
N LEU A 70 -6.81 13.19 8.25
CA LEU A 70 -6.60 13.47 9.68
C LEU A 70 -6.02 14.86 9.94
N ALA A 71 -5.08 15.29 9.10
CA ALA A 71 -4.33 16.54 9.29
C ALA A 71 -3.96 17.16 7.92
N PRO A 72 -4.93 17.70 7.16
CA PRO A 72 -4.69 18.17 5.81
C PRO A 72 -3.66 19.31 5.72
N GLU A 73 -3.59 20.15 6.75
CA GLU A 73 -2.64 21.27 6.83
C GLU A 73 -1.18 20.81 6.95
N ARG A 74 -0.95 19.55 7.34
CA ARG A 74 0.38 18.96 7.52
C ARG A 74 1.05 18.58 6.20
N PHE A 75 0.35 18.65 5.07
CA PHE A 75 0.84 18.16 3.79
C PHE A 75 0.77 19.23 2.71
N SER A 76 1.66 19.13 1.71
CA SER A 76 1.69 20.05 0.57
C SER A 76 1.02 19.47 -0.67
N ALA A 77 1.09 18.16 -0.87
CA ALA A 77 0.51 17.44 -2.02
C ALA A 77 0.46 15.93 -1.75
N LEU A 78 -0.32 15.22 -2.58
CA LEU A 78 -0.40 13.76 -2.61
C LEU A 78 0.02 13.22 -3.98
N VAL A 79 0.78 12.12 -4.01
CA VAL A 79 1.00 11.30 -5.19
C VAL A 79 0.52 9.89 -4.86
N LEU A 80 -0.55 9.46 -5.49
CA LEU A 80 -1.28 8.24 -5.19
C LEU A 80 -1.12 7.26 -6.34
N CYS A 81 -0.29 6.22 -6.12
CA CYS A 81 0.09 5.26 -7.16
C CYS A 81 -0.63 3.93 -6.93
N CYS A 82 -1.32 3.41 -7.96
CA CYS A 82 -1.91 2.06 -7.93
C CYS A 82 -2.62 1.76 -6.61
N THR A 83 -3.62 2.56 -6.28
CA THR A 83 -4.33 2.55 -4.98
C THR A 83 -5.83 2.75 -5.14
N THR A 84 -6.56 2.69 -4.05
CA THR A 84 -8.02 2.81 -4.01
C THR A 84 -8.47 3.61 -2.80
N PRO A 85 -9.54 4.41 -2.92
CA PRO A 85 -10.17 5.06 -1.77
C PRO A 85 -11.27 4.22 -1.09
N TYR A 86 -11.55 3.00 -1.56
CA TYR A 86 -12.61 2.14 -1.03
C TYR A 86 -12.32 0.65 -1.27
N LEU A 87 -13.03 -0.19 -0.55
CA LEU A 87 -12.97 -1.64 -0.65
C LEU A 87 -14.30 -2.17 -1.22
N ASP A 88 -14.31 -2.50 -2.52
CA ASP A 88 -15.46 -3.18 -3.14
C ASP A 88 -15.44 -4.69 -2.91
N ALA A 89 -16.50 -5.37 -3.37
CA ALA A 89 -16.63 -6.82 -3.20
C ALA A 89 -15.53 -7.61 -3.93
N ALA A 90 -15.09 -7.14 -5.11
CA ALA A 90 -14.05 -7.83 -5.89
C ALA A 90 -12.68 -7.73 -5.21
N LEU A 91 -12.30 -6.54 -4.75
CA LEU A 91 -11.05 -6.33 -4.03
C LEU A 91 -11.07 -7.06 -2.68
N ARG A 92 -12.19 -7.01 -1.95
CA ARG A 92 -12.38 -7.78 -0.71
C ARG A 92 -12.13 -9.27 -0.94
N ALA A 93 -12.76 -9.86 -1.94
CA ALA A 93 -12.59 -11.29 -2.27
C ALA A 93 -11.13 -11.65 -2.60
N LYS A 94 -10.40 -10.78 -3.32
CA LYS A 94 -8.96 -10.96 -3.60
C LYS A 94 -8.15 -10.98 -2.30
N VAL A 95 -8.36 -9.99 -1.41
CA VAL A 95 -7.61 -9.90 -0.14
C VAL A 95 -7.97 -11.05 0.80
N GLU A 96 -9.24 -11.45 0.88
CA GLU A 96 -9.68 -12.62 1.64
C GLU A 96 -9.06 -13.93 1.12
N SER A 97 -8.89 -14.08 -0.21
CA SER A 97 -8.19 -15.22 -0.81
C SER A 97 -6.72 -15.27 -0.39
N TRP A 98 -6.05 -14.10 -0.30
CA TRP A 98 -4.67 -14.01 0.18
C TRP A 98 -4.56 -14.36 1.66
N LEU A 99 -5.50 -13.89 2.47
CA LEU A 99 -5.56 -14.23 3.89
C LEU A 99 -5.80 -15.72 4.10
N HIS A 100 -6.70 -16.33 3.32
CA HIS A 100 -6.93 -17.77 3.34
C HIS A 100 -5.67 -18.55 2.94
N ALA A 101 -5.02 -18.17 1.83
CA ALA A 101 -3.78 -18.79 1.39
C ALA A 101 -2.66 -18.67 2.44
N LEU A 102 -2.54 -17.50 3.10
CA LEU A 102 -1.58 -17.29 4.18
C LEU A 102 -1.83 -18.25 5.36
N LYS A 103 -3.09 -18.42 5.76
CA LYS A 103 -3.47 -19.29 6.89
C LYS A 103 -3.22 -20.77 6.60
N THR A 104 -3.55 -21.21 5.39
CA THR A 104 -3.51 -22.62 5.01
C THR A 104 -2.15 -23.10 4.51
N GLY A 105 -1.40 -22.28 3.78
CA GLY A 105 -0.14 -22.65 3.14
C GLY A 105 1.02 -21.67 3.38
N GLY A 106 0.84 -20.70 4.29
CA GLY A 106 1.89 -19.75 4.65
C GLY A 106 2.20 -18.72 3.57
N THR A 107 3.33 -18.02 3.75
CA THR A 107 3.73 -16.90 2.89
C THR A 107 3.94 -17.30 1.43
N VAL A 108 4.49 -18.47 1.17
CA VAL A 108 4.73 -18.97 -0.21
C VAL A 108 3.40 -19.10 -0.96
N LEU A 109 2.40 -19.75 -0.36
CA LEU A 109 1.09 -19.91 -1.00
C LEU A 109 0.40 -18.56 -1.18
N ARG A 110 0.46 -17.68 -0.17
CA ARG A 110 -0.07 -16.31 -0.29
C ARG A 110 0.56 -15.56 -1.48
N LEU A 111 1.89 -15.61 -1.63
CA LEU A 111 2.59 -14.97 -2.74
C LEU A 111 2.16 -15.57 -4.09
N ARG A 112 2.08 -16.89 -4.21
CA ARG A 112 1.62 -17.56 -5.42
C ARG A 112 0.24 -17.09 -5.87
N VAL A 113 -0.67 -16.85 -4.92
CA VAL A 113 -2.03 -16.34 -5.19
C VAL A 113 -2.03 -14.84 -5.49
N ALA A 114 -1.15 -14.06 -4.83
CA ALA A 114 -1.15 -12.60 -4.90
C ALA A 114 -0.41 -12.04 -6.14
N LEU A 115 0.74 -12.62 -6.50
CA LEU A 115 1.62 -12.06 -7.54
C LEU A 115 0.93 -11.82 -8.90
N PRO A 116 0.03 -12.69 -9.40
CA PRO A 116 -0.66 -12.46 -10.67
C PRO A 116 -1.62 -11.25 -10.66
N TRP A 117 -1.99 -10.75 -9.48
CA TRP A 117 -2.80 -9.54 -9.34
C TRP A 117 -1.95 -8.28 -9.18
N VAL A 118 -0.73 -8.43 -8.60
CA VAL A 118 0.15 -7.33 -8.24
C VAL A 118 1.05 -6.92 -9.39
N PHE A 119 1.51 -7.87 -10.19
CA PHE A 119 2.39 -7.61 -11.33
C PHE A 119 1.66 -7.75 -12.65
N GLY A 120 1.95 -6.85 -13.59
CA GLY A 120 1.43 -6.91 -14.95
C GLY A 120 1.95 -8.12 -15.72
N ARG A 121 1.19 -8.54 -16.74
CA ARG A 121 1.53 -9.69 -17.58
C ARG A 121 2.92 -9.58 -18.17
N GLY A 122 3.24 -8.43 -18.77
CA GLY A 122 4.53 -8.23 -19.44
C GLY A 122 5.71 -8.37 -18.46
N PHE A 123 5.55 -7.92 -17.22
CA PHE A 123 6.56 -8.09 -16.18
C PHE A 123 6.73 -9.57 -15.79
N LEU A 124 5.64 -10.30 -15.59
CA LEU A 124 5.71 -11.73 -15.23
C LEU A 124 6.25 -12.61 -16.37
N GLU A 125 5.96 -12.26 -17.65
CA GLU A 125 6.54 -12.93 -18.81
C GLU A 125 8.07 -12.70 -18.89
N ALA A 126 8.55 -11.53 -18.51
CA ALA A 126 9.97 -11.21 -18.45
C ALA A 126 10.67 -11.81 -17.22
N HIS A 127 9.92 -12.14 -16.15
CA HIS A 127 10.43 -12.64 -14.86
C HIS A 127 9.71 -13.93 -14.41
N PRO A 128 9.71 -15.00 -15.23
CA PRO A 128 9.00 -16.24 -14.90
C PRO A 128 9.56 -16.92 -13.62
N GLU A 129 10.82 -16.66 -13.28
CA GLU A 129 11.46 -17.15 -12.06
C GLU A 129 10.72 -16.73 -10.78
N LEU A 130 10.02 -15.60 -10.78
CA LEU A 130 9.26 -15.12 -9.62
C LEU A 130 8.07 -16.03 -9.27
N LEU A 131 7.52 -16.75 -10.25
CA LEU A 131 6.41 -17.68 -10.06
C LEU A 131 6.89 -19.12 -9.82
N ALA A 132 8.18 -19.40 -10.03
CA ALA A 132 8.79 -20.68 -9.69
C ALA A 132 8.87 -20.86 -8.16
N GLU A 133 8.91 -22.11 -7.71
CA GLU A 133 8.95 -22.44 -6.27
C GLU A 133 10.12 -21.78 -5.54
N GLU A 134 11.29 -21.75 -6.17
CA GLU A 134 12.49 -21.12 -5.62
C GLU A 134 12.36 -19.61 -5.48
N GLY A 135 11.83 -18.94 -6.53
CA GLY A 135 11.58 -17.49 -6.51
C GLY A 135 10.56 -17.10 -5.43
N LEU A 136 9.46 -17.86 -5.33
CA LEU A 136 8.47 -17.65 -4.28
C LEU A 136 9.05 -17.83 -2.87
N ARG A 137 9.92 -18.83 -2.66
CA ARG A 137 10.64 -19.03 -1.38
C ARG A 137 11.60 -17.88 -1.09
N GLY A 138 12.33 -17.40 -2.09
CA GLY A 138 13.21 -16.23 -1.98
C GLY A 138 12.45 -14.97 -1.56
N LEU A 139 11.31 -14.71 -2.18
CA LEU A 139 10.43 -13.59 -1.78
C LEU A 139 9.83 -13.79 -0.38
N ALA A 140 9.44 -15.02 -0.05
CA ALA A 140 8.89 -15.34 1.27
C ALA A 140 9.91 -15.16 2.41
N ALA A 141 11.18 -15.41 2.14
CA ALA A 141 12.26 -15.23 3.12
C ALA A 141 12.51 -13.75 3.49
N GLN A 142 12.14 -12.83 2.58
CA GLN A 142 12.25 -11.37 2.78
C GLN A 142 10.94 -10.74 3.28
N ALA A 143 9.86 -11.52 3.31
CA ALA A 143 8.56 -11.02 3.73
C ALA A 143 8.49 -10.86 5.27
N PRO A 144 7.60 -9.99 5.77
CA PRO A 144 7.30 -9.92 7.19
C PRO A 144 6.84 -11.26 7.76
N THR A 145 6.84 -11.41 9.08
CA THR A 145 6.35 -12.62 9.73
C THR A 145 4.90 -12.94 9.29
N LYS A 146 4.53 -14.21 9.32
CA LYS A 146 3.16 -14.65 8.99
C LYS A 146 2.10 -13.85 9.78
N THR A 147 2.36 -13.66 11.08
CA THR A 147 1.46 -12.90 11.97
C THR A 147 1.33 -11.43 11.55
N ALA A 148 2.44 -10.77 11.20
CA ALA A 148 2.41 -9.38 10.73
C ALA A 148 1.67 -9.26 9.40
N GLN A 149 1.87 -10.19 8.47
CA GLN A 149 1.13 -10.25 7.21
C GLN A 149 -0.38 -10.44 7.45
N GLU A 150 -0.77 -11.33 8.37
CA GLU A 150 -2.16 -11.55 8.73
C GLU A 150 -2.80 -10.27 9.30
N ARG A 151 -2.11 -9.60 10.24
CA ARG A 151 -2.57 -8.34 10.84
C ARG A 151 -2.74 -7.22 9.79
N LEU A 152 -1.83 -7.14 8.82
CA LEU A 152 -1.89 -6.19 7.72
C LEU A 152 -3.12 -6.45 6.84
N LEU A 153 -3.34 -7.71 6.42
CA LEU A 153 -4.48 -8.08 5.58
C LEU A 153 -5.82 -7.86 6.32
N LEU A 154 -5.89 -8.22 7.60
CA LEU A 154 -7.07 -7.95 8.43
C LEU A 154 -7.33 -6.45 8.56
N GLY A 155 -6.29 -5.65 8.77
CA GLY A 155 -6.40 -4.20 8.82
C GLY A 155 -6.88 -3.60 7.50
N PHE A 156 -6.33 -4.06 6.37
CA PHE A 156 -6.79 -3.62 5.04
C PHE A 156 -8.27 -3.90 4.81
N LEU A 157 -8.79 -5.04 5.29
CA LEU A 157 -10.21 -5.40 5.15
C LEU A 157 -11.16 -4.50 5.95
N THR A 158 -10.64 -3.64 6.83
CA THR A 158 -11.43 -2.62 7.55
C THR A 158 -11.51 -1.27 6.82
N LEU A 159 -10.93 -1.16 5.62
CA LEU A 159 -10.96 0.07 4.84
C LEU A 159 -12.40 0.50 4.59
N GLU A 160 -12.75 1.67 5.06
CA GLU A 160 -14.00 2.36 4.79
C GLU A 160 -13.96 3.09 3.43
N ASP A 161 -15.11 3.51 2.93
CA ASP A 161 -15.17 4.35 1.74
C ASP A 161 -14.73 5.78 2.07
N LEU A 162 -13.53 6.15 1.60
CA LEU A 162 -12.95 7.47 1.85
C LEU A 162 -13.50 8.56 0.91
N ARG A 163 -14.15 8.19 -0.20
CA ARG A 163 -14.60 9.14 -1.25
C ARG A 163 -15.43 10.30 -0.71
N PRO A 164 -16.41 10.08 0.20
CA PRO A 164 -17.18 11.21 0.75
C PRO A 164 -16.34 12.20 1.54
N ARG A 165 -15.28 11.73 2.21
CA ARG A 165 -14.37 12.56 3.01
C ARG A 165 -13.33 13.27 2.13
N LEU A 166 -12.84 12.59 1.07
CA LEU A 166 -11.84 13.13 0.15
C LEU A 166 -12.35 14.37 -0.60
N LYS A 167 -13.64 14.48 -0.90
CA LYS A 167 -14.26 15.66 -1.52
C LYS A 167 -14.01 16.98 -0.79
N ALA A 168 -13.76 16.93 0.49
CA ALA A 168 -13.47 18.11 1.30
C ALA A 168 -11.96 18.43 1.36
N LEU A 169 -11.12 17.62 0.75
CA LEU A 169 -9.67 17.75 0.83
C LEU A 169 -9.14 18.69 -0.25
N ALA A 170 -8.69 19.86 0.14
CA ALA A 170 -8.16 20.89 -0.75
C ALA A 170 -6.63 20.78 -0.91
N LEU A 171 -6.12 19.60 -1.29
CA LEU A 171 -4.70 19.35 -1.56
C LEU A 171 -4.46 19.00 -3.03
N PRO A 172 -3.41 19.53 -3.66
CA PRO A 172 -2.99 19.04 -4.96
C PRO A 172 -2.75 17.54 -4.92
N ALA A 173 -3.34 16.79 -5.83
CA ALA A 173 -3.18 15.35 -5.90
C ALA A 173 -2.86 14.88 -7.32
N LEU A 174 -1.89 13.96 -7.44
CA LEU A 174 -1.59 13.23 -8.67
C LEU A 174 -1.96 11.77 -8.46
N VAL A 175 -2.82 11.25 -9.34
CA VAL A 175 -3.23 9.84 -9.33
C VAL A 175 -2.56 9.12 -10.49
N LEU A 176 -1.82 8.05 -10.18
CA LEU A 176 -1.11 7.21 -11.15
C LEU A 176 -1.64 5.78 -11.08
N TYR A 177 -1.76 5.13 -12.24
CA TYR A 177 -2.13 3.72 -12.32
C TYR A 177 -1.34 3.00 -13.43
N GLY A 178 -1.14 1.69 -13.27
CA GLY A 178 -0.57 0.84 -14.31
C GLY A 178 -1.65 0.34 -15.27
N THR A 179 -1.38 0.35 -16.57
CA THR A 179 -2.33 -0.14 -17.59
C THR A 179 -2.59 -1.66 -17.50
N GLU A 180 -1.68 -2.39 -16.89
CA GLU A 180 -1.78 -3.84 -16.63
C GLU A 180 -2.11 -4.16 -15.16
N ASP A 181 -2.46 -3.16 -14.34
CA ASP A 181 -2.80 -3.35 -12.93
C ASP A 181 -4.16 -4.06 -12.81
N LEU A 182 -4.12 -5.33 -12.38
CA LEU A 182 -5.31 -6.16 -12.17
C LEU A 182 -5.85 -6.06 -10.74
N LEU A 183 -5.06 -5.52 -9.81
CA LEU A 183 -5.50 -5.30 -8.44
C LEU A 183 -6.29 -4.00 -8.32
N PHE A 184 -5.73 -2.92 -8.86
CA PHE A 184 -6.33 -1.58 -8.89
C PHE A 184 -6.46 -1.09 -10.36
N PRO A 185 -7.36 -1.68 -11.17
CA PRO A 185 -7.55 -1.24 -12.55
C PRO A 185 -7.98 0.22 -12.62
N LYS A 186 -7.89 0.81 -13.83
CA LYS A 186 -8.18 2.23 -14.12
C LYS A 186 -9.42 2.77 -13.42
N ALA A 187 -10.47 1.98 -13.24
CA ALA A 187 -11.71 2.41 -12.60
C ALA A 187 -11.48 2.95 -11.17
N TYR A 188 -10.56 2.35 -10.39
CA TYR A 188 -10.22 2.87 -9.05
C TYR A 188 -9.52 4.23 -9.13
N ALA A 189 -8.59 4.39 -10.09
CA ALA A 189 -7.90 5.67 -10.30
C ALA A 189 -8.87 6.76 -10.75
N SER A 190 -9.82 6.45 -11.64
CA SER A 190 -10.86 7.38 -12.07
C SER A 190 -11.75 7.81 -10.90
N ASN A 191 -12.26 6.84 -10.12
CA ASN A 191 -13.08 7.12 -8.93
C ASN A 191 -12.34 7.94 -7.88
N LEU A 192 -11.02 7.74 -7.76
CA LEU A 192 -10.19 8.52 -6.85
C LEU A 192 -9.96 9.95 -7.35
N ALA A 193 -9.78 10.14 -8.65
CA ALA A 193 -9.58 11.47 -9.24
C ALA A 193 -10.87 12.33 -9.26
N GLU A 194 -12.05 11.68 -9.17
CA GLU A 194 -13.35 12.34 -9.08
C GLU A 194 -13.76 12.67 -7.63
N ALA A 195 -13.08 12.05 -6.65
CA ALA A 195 -13.37 12.24 -5.22
C ALA A 195 -12.61 13.42 -4.64
#